data_213fb905d0f06f5c46fa9a4b280c6921
#
_entry.id   213fb905d0f06f5c46fa9a4b280c6921
#
_cell.length_a   1.000
_cell.length_b   1.000
_cell.length_c   1.000
_cell.angle_alpha   90.00
_cell.angle_beta   90.00
_cell.angle_gamma   90.00
#
_symmetry.space_group_name_H-M   'P 1'
#
loop_
_entity.id
_entity.type
_entity.pdbx_description
1 polymer ?
#
loop_
_entity_poly.entity_id
_entity_poly.type
_entity_poly.pdbx_seq_one_letter_code
_entity_poly.pdbx_strand_id
1 'polypeptide(L)'
;LYGRDVLISRTGYTGERGYEIFCRGKDAVHLWDSILDAGKDLGVRPCQFSTLDMLRIESYLLFYPGDNSETFPFENEPCGDTLWELGLEFTVSPGKIGFIGAENHYALEGKERIKIYGVKLADSMARMDMGARVMQGDKDVGVITYGLSSELHSYSVAIARLSPDVAKAGTKLTVVQK
;
A
#
# COMPACT_ATOMS: atom_id res chain seq x y z
N LEU A 1 -22.07 10.15 17.94
CA LEU A 1 -20.89 10.93 18.33
C LEU A 1 -21.26 12.41 18.31
N TYR A 2 -21.07 13.15 19.42
CA TYR A 2 -21.44 14.57 19.54
C TYR A 2 -22.85 14.92 19.04
N GLY A 3 -23.84 14.06 19.35
CA GLY A 3 -25.23 14.24 18.95
C GLY A 3 -25.52 13.98 17.45
N ARG A 4 -24.60 13.36 16.74
CA ARG A 4 -24.76 12.97 15.33
C ARG A 4 -24.73 11.46 15.14
N ASP A 5 -25.52 10.99 14.19
CA ASP A 5 -25.50 9.59 13.78
C ASP A 5 -24.25 9.32 12.96
N VAL A 6 -23.45 8.35 13.37
CA VAL A 6 -22.20 7.97 12.71
C VAL A 6 -22.03 6.45 12.70
N LEU A 7 -21.33 5.95 11.71
CA LEU A 7 -20.71 4.63 11.75
C LEU A 7 -19.23 4.81 12.10
N ILE A 8 -18.78 4.14 13.14
CA ILE A 8 -17.35 4.14 13.53
C ILE A 8 -16.82 2.75 13.25
N SER A 9 -15.83 2.68 12.36
CA SER A 9 -15.08 1.46 12.07
C SER A 9 -13.72 1.51 12.74
N ARG A 10 -13.30 0.40 13.36
CA ARG A 10 -11.92 0.26 13.85
C ARG A 10 -11.02 -0.21 12.72
N THR A 11 -10.92 0.60 11.73
CA THR A 11 -10.10 0.43 10.54
C THR A 11 -9.26 1.68 10.31
N GLY A 12 -8.30 1.60 9.39
CA GLY A 12 -7.45 2.73 9.04
C GLY A 12 -6.45 2.35 7.96
N TYR A 13 -5.73 3.34 7.49
CA TYR A 13 -4.78 3.22 6.40
C TYR A 13 -3.36 3.72 6.80
N THR A 14 -3.00 3.51 8.07
CA THR A 14 -1.72 3.96 8.62
C THR A 14 -0.87 2.85 9.21
N GLY A 15 -1.42 1.62 9.33
CA GLY A 15 -0.80 0.54 10.09
C GLY A 15 -0.89 0.70 11.60
N GLU A 16 -1.35 1.86 12.07
CA GLU A 16 -1.52 2.17 13.49
C GLU A 16 -2.97 1.98 13.94
N ARG A 17 -3.17 1.96 15.26
CA ARG A 17 -4.52 1.92 15.82
C ARG A 17 -5.26 3.20 15.45
N GLY A 18 -6.37 3.06 14.75
CA GLY A 18 -7.18 4.18 14.29
C GLY A 18 -8.64 3.82 14.12
N TYR A 19 -9.41 4.82 13.76
CA TYR A 19 -10.83 4.70 13.48
C TYR A 19 -11.18 5.51 12.23
N GLU A 20 -12.12 5.00 11.46
CA GLU A 20 -12.76 5.72 10.36
C GLU A 20 -14.17 6.06 10.78
N ILE A 21 -14.55 7.32 10.62
CA ILE A 21 -15.86 7.86 11.04
C ILE A 21 -16.65 8.22 9.79
N PHE A 22 -17.70 7.48 9.53
CA PHE A 22 -18.60 7.72 8.42
C PHE A 22 -19.81 8.50 8.91
N CYS A 23 -20.07 9.66 8.31
CA CYS A 23 -21.16 10.54 8.67
C CYS A 23 -21.84 11.13 7.43
N ARG A 24 -22.96 11.80 7.64
CA ARG A 24 -23.60 12.61 6.58
C ARG A 24 -22.76 13.85 6.32
N GLY A 25 -22.64 14.30 5.06
CA GLY A 25 -21.82 15.45 4.70
C GLY A 25 -22.14 16.73 5.50
N LYS A 26 -23.42 16.97 5.83
CA LYS A 26 -23.85 18.10 6.66
C LYS A 26 -23.30 18.08 8.10
N ASP A 27 -22.88 16.94 8.58
CA ASP A 27 -22.41 16.74 9.96
C ASP A 27 -20.87 16.71 10.05
N ALA A 28 -20.17 16.64 8.91
CA ALA A 28 -18.73 16.43 8.85
C ALA A 28 -17.92 17.54 9.53
N VAL A 29 -18.25 18.81 9.28
CA VAL A 29 -17.54 19.95 9.88
C VAL A 29 -17.74 19.95 11.40
N HIS A 30 -18.97 19.77 11.86
CA HIS A 30 -19.25 19.73 13.29
C HIS A 30 -18.48 18.60 14.01
N LEU A 31 -18.43 17.42 13.40
CA LEU A 31 -17.68 16.28 13.96
C LEU A 31 -16.18 16.54 13.98
N TRP A 32 -15.64 17.09 12.90
CA TRP A 32 -14.23 17.47 12.79
C TRP A 32 -13.82 18.45 13.88
N ASP A 33 -14.55 19.54 14.02
CA ASP A 33 -14.27 20.57 15.03
C ASP A 33 -14.40 20.02 16.46
N SER A 34 -15.45 19.22 16.72
CA SER A 34 -15.67 18.58 18.02
C SER A 34 -14.57 17.61 18.41
N ILE A 35 -14.05 16.84 17.45
CA ILE A 35 -12.93 15.89 17.68
C ILE A 35 -11.64 16.66 17.97
N LEU A 36 -11.35 17.71 17.22
CA LEU A 36 -10.15 18.52 17.44
C LEU A 36 -10.20 19.24 18.78
N ASP A 37 -11.37 19.78 19.16
CA ASP A 37 -11.55 20.44 20.45
C ASP A 37 -11.37 19.45 21.61
N ALA A 38 -12.03 18.30 21.55
CA ALA A 38 -11.90 17.26 22.56
C ALA A 38 -10.49 16.66 22.67
N GLY A 39 -9.77 16.64 21.57
CA GLY A 39 -8.39 16.10 21.51
C GLY A 39 -7.30 17.14 21.77
N LYS A 40 -7.64 18.40 21.99
CA LYS A 40 -6.69 19.50 22.11
C LYS A 40 -5.62 19.27 23.18
N ASP A 41 -6.04 18.90 24.38
CA ASP A 41 -5.15 18.66 25.51
C ASP A 41 -4.41 17.31 25.40
N LEU A 42 -4.82 16.46 24.47
CA LEU A 42 -4.19 15.19 24.14
C LEU A 42 -3.21 15.29 22.96
N GLY A 43 -3.02 16.49 22.38
CA GLY A 43 -2.12 16.72 21.30
C GLY A 43 -2.62 16.28 19.91
N VAL A 44 -3.94 16.09 19.76
CA VAL A 44 -4.56 15.76 18.47
C VAL A 44 -4.32 16.92 17.48
N ARG A 45 -3.87 16.59 16.28
CA ARG A 45 -3.56 17.54 15.21
C ARG A 45 -4.05 17.03 13.87
N PRO A 46 -4.53 17.92 12.99
CA PRO A 46 -4.77 17.58 11.59
C PRO A 46 -3.47 17.16 10.91
N CYS A 47 -3.54 16.14 10.08
CA CYS A 47 -2.42 15.70 9.25
C CYS A 47 -2.71 15.92 7.78
N GLN A 48 -1.66 16.12 6.99
CA GLN A 48 -1.76 16.21 5.53
C GLN A 48 -1.84 14.82 4.91
N PHE A 49 -2.31 14.75 3.67
CA PHE A 49 -2.41 13.49 2.92
C PHE A 49 -1.03 12.85 2.70
N SER A 50 0.03 13.65 2.55
CA SER A 50 1.41 13.17 2.45
C SER A 50 1.87 12.40 3.71
N THR A 51 1.36 12.77 4.89
CA THR A 51 1.62 12.02 6.12
C THR A 51 0.94 10.65 6.08
N LEU A 52 -0.28 10.58 5.55
CA LEU A 52 -0.97 9.31 5.35
C LEU A 52 -0.21 8.41 4.39
N ASP A 53 0.27 8.96 3.26
CA ASP A 53 1.09 8.21 2.30
C ASP A 53 2.38 7.67 2.92
N MET A 54 3.04 8.46 3.75
CA MET A 54 4.21 8.01 4.48
C MET A 54 3.89 6.80 5.36
N LEU A 55 2.89 6.91 6.20
CA LEU A 55 2.50 5.87 7.15
C LEU A 55 2.05 4.58 6.45
N ARG A 56 1.26 4.70 5.36
CA ARG A 56 0.78 3.53 4.62
C ARG A 56 1.92 2.76 3.96
N ILE A 57 2.95 3.45 3.44
CA ILE A 57 4.11 2.82 2.80
C ILE A 57 5.02 2.17 3.83
N GLU A 58 5.29 2.82 4.96
CA GLU A 58 6.04 2.24 6.07
C GLU A 58 5.35 0.98 6.62
N SER A 59 4.02 0.94 6.55
CA SER A 59 3.20 -0.20 6.96
C SER A 59 2.92 -1.19 5.82
N TYR A 60 3.47 -0.96 4.64
CA TYR A 60 3.29 -1.80 3.45
C TYR A 60 1.82 -1.95 3.03
N LEU A 61 1.03 -0.88 3.13
CA LEU A 61 -0.35 -0.85 2.67
C LEU A 61 -0.42 -0.32 1.23
N LEU A 62 -1.04 -1.09 0.35
CA LEU A 62 -1.15 -0.78 -1.07
C LEU A 62 -2.13 0.35 -1.34
N PHE A 63 -1.88 1.11 -2.40
CA PHE A 63 -2.75 2.16 -2.91
C PHE A 63 -3.29 1.83 -4.29
N TYR A 64 -4.61 1.77 -4.41
CA TYR A 64 -5.28 1.64 -5.70
C TYR A 64 -5.47 3.02 -6.35
N PRO A 65 -5.18 3.20 -7.65
CA PRO A 65 -4.58 2.25 -8.61
C PRO A 65 -3.05 2.29 -8.68
N GLY A 66 -2.40 3.06 -7.80
CA GLY A 66 -0.98 3.39 -7.90
C GLY A 66 -0.04 2.18 -7.86
N ASP A 67 -0.37 1.16 -7.06
CA ASP A 67 0.50 0.00 -6.85
C ASP A 67 0.13 -1.21 -7.73
N ASN A 68 -0.88 -1.09 -8.60
CA ASN A 68 -1.36 -2.21 -9.39
C ASN A 68 -1.15 -2.06 -10.92
N SER A 69 -1.64 -3.03 -11.69
CA SER A 69 -1.50 -3.07 -13.14
C SER A 69 -2.27 -1.98 -13.90
N GLU A 70 -3.13 -1.21 -13.27
CA GLU A 70 -3.75 -0.06 -13.93
C GLU A 70 -2.77 1.08 -14.15
N THR A 71 -1.84 1.29 -13.22
CA THR A 71 -0.76 2.27 -13.36
C THR A 71 0.47 1.66 -14.03
N PHE A 72 0.74 0.38 -13.78
CA PHE A 72 1.88 -0.37 -14.34
C PHE A 72 1.36 -1.60 -15.10
N PRO A 73 0.78 -1.42 -16.30
CA PRO A 73 0.19 -2.52 -17.07
C PRO A 73 1.24 -3.55 -17.50
N PHE A 74 0.78 -4.77 -17.70
CA PHE A 74 1.58 -5.81 -18.31
C PHE A 74 1.67 -5.58 -19.83
N GLU A 75 2.82 -5.87 -20.42
CA GLU A 75 2.94 -5.92 -21.87
C GLU A 75 2.16 -7.14 -22.40
N ASN A 76 1.31 -6.91 -23.40
CA ASN A 76 0.56 -7.95 -24.11
C ASN A 76 -0.37 -8.84 -23.27
N GLU A 77 -0.71 -8.43 -22.05
CA GLU A 77 -1.62 -9.13 -21.18
C GLU A 77 -2.74 -8.21 -20.66
N PRO A 78 -3.90 -8.77 -20.29
CA PRO A 78 -4.96 -7.98 -19.69
C PRO A 78 -4.53 -7.31 -18.38
N CYS A 79 -5.01 -6.11 -18.13
CA CYS A 79 -4.92 -5.48 -16.82
C CYS A 79 -5.67 -6.31 -15.76
N GLY A 80 -5.28 -6.14 -14.53
CA GLY A 80 -5.80 -6.83 -13.37
C GLY A 80 -4.73 -7.68 -12.72
N ASP A 81 -4.56 -7.47 -11.43
CA ASP A 81 -3.66 -8.26 -10.60
C ASP A 81 -4.47 -9.31 -9.83
N THR A 82 -3.88 -10.45 -9.58
CA THR A 82 -4.44 -11.47 -8.69
C THR A 82 -4.12 -11.15 -7.24
N LEU A 83 -4.87 -11.70 -6.30
CA LEU A 83 -4.54 -11.57 -4.87
C LEU A 83 -3.16 -12.17 -4.54
N TRP A 84 -2.75 -13.22 -5.27
CA TRP A 84 -1.43 -13.87 -5.16
C TRP A 84 -0.28 -12.93 -5.57
N GLU A 85 -0.49 -12.11 -6.59
CA GLU A 85 0.46 -11.08 -7.06
C GLU A 85 0.56 -9.91 -6.08
N LEU A 86 -0.55 -9.54 -5.46
CA LEU A 86 -0.62 -8.43 -4.52
C LEU A 86 -0.23 -8.80 -3.08
N GLY A 87 -0.03 -10.11 -2.78
CA GLY A 87 0.20 -10.58 -1.41
C GLY A 87 -1.03 -10.44 -0.51
N LEU A 88 -2.23 -10.49 -1.09
CA LEU A 88 -3.52 -10.34 -0.42
C LEU A 88 -4.33 -11.65 -0.37
N GLU A 89 -3.76 -12.77 -0.76
CA GLU A 89 -4.41 -14.09 -0.77
C GLU A 89 -4.94 -14.49 0.61
N PHE A 90 -4.30 -14.02 1.68
CA PHE A 90 -4.74 -14.27 3.06
C PHE A 90 -6.14 -13.71 3.37
N THR A 91 -6.67 -12.81 2.54
CA THR A 91 -8.04 -12.27 2.69
C THR A 91 -9.10 -13.29 2.31
N VAL A 92 -8.71 -14.36 1.61
CA VAL A 92 -9.58 -15.50 1.29
C VAL A 92 -9.29 -16.62 2.27
N SER A 93 -10.29 -17.01 3.05
CA SER A 93 -10.14 -18.13 3.99
C SER A 93 -9.74 -19.41 3.24
N PRO A 94 -8.76 -20.18 3.74
CA PRO A 94 -8.32 -21.43 3.10
C PRO A 94 -9.49 -22.37 2.82
N GLY A 95 -9.56 -22.87 1.59
CA GLY A 95 -10.61 -23.81 1.16
C GLY A 95 -12.00 -23.20 0.97
N LYS A 96 -12.14 -21.88 1.08
CA LYS A 96 -13.42 -21.22 0.79
C LYS A 96 -13.80 -21.40 -0.67
N ILE A 97 -15.01 -21.87 -0.91
CA ILE A 97 -15.62 -22.05 -2.24
C ILE A 97 -16.90 -21.23 -2.38
N GLY A 98 -17.43 -21.14 -3.60
CA GLY A 98 -18.74 -20.53 -3.85
C GLY A 98 -18.75 -18.99 -3.82
N PHE A 99 -17.61 -18.32 -3.90
CA PHE A 99 -17.53 -16.88 -4.11
C PHE A 99 -17.24 -16.56 -5.58
N ILE A 100 -17.59 -15.36 -6.02
CA ILE A 100 -17.37 -14.92 -7.40
C ILE A 100 -15.84 -14.88 -7.67
N GLY A 101 -15.40 -15.61 -8.70
CA GLY A 101 -13.99 -15.70 -9.07
C GLY A 101 -13.21 -16.81 -8.35
N ALA A 102 -13.84 -17.67 -7.54
CA ALA A 102 -13.16 -18.74 -6.80
C ALA A 102 -12.32 -19.65 -7.70
N GLU A 103 -12.86 -20.08 -8.84
CA GLU A 103 -12.14 -20.95 -9.78
C GLU A 103 -10.86 -20.30 -10.29
N ASN A 104 -10.96 -19.03 -10.72
CA ASN A 104 -9.80 -18.27 -11.18
C ASN A 104 -8.79 -18.02 -10.07
N HIS A 105 -9.26 -17.71 -8.85
CA HIS A 105 -8.39 -17.50 -7.71
C HIS A 105 -7.47 -18.70 -7.49
N TYR A 106 -8.04 -19.90 -7.39
CA TYR A 106 -7.25 -21.12 -7.15
C TYR A 106 -6.47 -21.58 -8.39
N ALA A 107 -7.01 -21.35 -9.60
CA ALA A 107 -6.30 -21.72 -10.84
C ALA A 107 -5.04 -20.89 -11.09
N LEU A 108 -4.92 -19.72 -10.47
CA LEU A 108 -3.80 -18.79 -10.64
C LEU A 108 -2.79 -18.82 -9.51
N GLU A 109 -3.01 -19.67 -8.49
CA GLU A 109 -2.03 -19.94 -7.44
C GLU A 109 -0.73 -20.48 -8.03
N GLY A 110 0.41 -19.89 -7.67
CA GLY A 110 1.72 -20.27 -8.17
C GLY A 110 2.01 -19.83 -9.61
N LYS A 111 1.14 -19.01 -10.22
CA LYS A 111 1.29 -18.49 -11.59
C LYS A 111 1.43 -16.97 -11.62
N GLU A 112 1.97 -16.41 -10.56
CA GLU A 112 2.15 -14.97 -10.45
C GLU A 112 3.11 -14.46 -11.51
N ARG A 113 2.69 -13.43 -12.24
CA ARG A 113 3.51 -12.71 -13.25
C ARG A 113 4.48 -11.75 -12.57
N ILE A 114 4.06 -11.18 -11.44
CA ILE A 114 4.83 -10.31 -10.55
C ILE A 114 4.48 -10.63 -9.11
N LYS A 115 5.27 -10.09 -8.19
CA LYS A 115 4.88 -9.94 -6.77
C LYS A 115 5.11 -8.52 -6.31
N ILE A 116 4.15 -7.99 -5.57
CA ILE A 116 4.36 -6.74 -4.83
C ILE A 116 5.29 -7.05 -3.65
N TYR A 117 6.28 -6.18 -3.46
CA TYR A 117 7.24 -6.34 -2.35
C TYR A 117 7.72 -4.99 -1.83
N GLY A 118 8.04 -4.93 -0.52
CA GLY A 118 8.69 -3.78 0.07
C GLY A 118 10.18 -3.75 -0.27
N VAL A 119 10.67 -2.59 -0.68
CA VAL A 119 12.08 -2.33 -0.96
C VAL A 119 12.61 -1.31 0.04
N LYS A 120 13.77 -1.61 0.60
CA LYS A 120 14.50 -0.69 1.48
C LYS A 120 15.80 -0.29 0.83
N LEU A 121 16.07 1.00 0.77
CA LEU A 121 17.37 1.52 0.39
C LEU A 121 18.21 1.65 1.68
N ALA A 122 19.16 0.74 1.85
CA ALA A 122 19.96 0.65 3.07
C ALA A 122 20.85 1.89 3.23
N ASP A 123 20.85 2.41 4.45
CA ASP A 123 21.75 3.50 4.88
C ASP A 123 21.73 4.74 3.97
N SER A 124 20.63 5.01 3.31
CA SER A 124 20.47 6.11 2.39
C SER A 124 19.07 6.68 2.42
N MET A 125 18.98 8.02 2.39
CA MET A 125 17.77 8.81 2.24
C MET A 125 17.52 9.19 0.77
N ALA A 126 18.26 8.61 -0.18
CA ALA A 126 18.05 8.87 -1.59
C ALA A 126 16.62 8.49 -2.00
N ARG A 127 16.03 9.32 -2.82
CA ARG A 127 14.66 9.13 -3.27
C ARG A 127 14.56 7.94 -4.24
N MET A 128 13.51 7.17 -4.11
CA MET A 128 13.11 6.17 -5.10
C MET A 128 11.84 6.66 -5.79
N ASP A 129 11.97 7.14 -7.02
CA ASP A 129 10.84 7.74 -7.74
C ASP A 129 9.89 6.68 -8.30
N MET A 130 8.62 7.05 -8.42
CA MET A 130 7.63 6.25 -9.13
C MET A 130 8.10 5.98 -10.58
N GLY A 131 8.06 4.73 -10.99
CA GLY A 131 8.52 4.30 -12.30
C GLY A 131 10.03 4.08 -12.41
N ALA A 132 10.82 4.28 -11.36
CA ALA A 132 12.22 3.87 -11.32
C ALA A 132 12.33 2.36 -11.54
N ARG A 133 13.31 1.92 -12.35
CA ARG A 133 13.47 0.50 -12.68
C ARG A 133 14.25 -0.21 -11.57
N VAL A 134 13.86 -1.46 -11.32
CA VAL A 134 14.54 -2.32 -10.37
C VAL A 134 15.33 -3.37 -11.15
N MET A 135 16.64 -3.43 -10.91
CA MET A 135 17.58 -4.26 -11.64
C MET A 135 18.22 -5.32 -10.76
N GLN A 136 18.47 -6.49 -11.31
CA GLN A 136 19.37 -7.50 -10.75
C GLN A 136 20.52 -7.73 -11.75
N GLY A 137 21.68 -7.14 -11.49
CA GLY A 137 22.71 -6.99 -12.51
C GLY A 137 22.18 -6.15 -13.67
N ASP A 138 22.29 -6.67 -14.88
CA ASP A 138 21.79 -6.02 -16.09
C ASP A 138 20.33 -6.38 -16.43
N LYS A 139 19.73 -7.29 -15.68
CA LYS A 139 18.34 -7.72 -15.90
C LYS A 139 17.36 -6.77 -15.21
N ASP A 140 16.42 -6.23 -15.99
CA ASP A 140 15.27 -5.51 -15.46
C ASP A 140 14.31 -6.52 -14.81
N VAL A 141 14.03 -6.33 -13.53
CA VAL A 141 13.23 -7.26 -12.72
C VAL A 141 12.04 -6.58 -12.05
N GLY A 142 11.81 -5.29 -12.33
CA GLY A 142 10.63 -4.65 -11.78
C GLY A 142 10.63 -3.13 -11.81
N VAL A 143 9.65 -2.57 -11.12
CA VAL A 143 9.41 -1.12 -11.09
C VAL A 143 8.99 -0.68 -9.69
N ILE A 144 9.49 0.48 -9.26
CA ILE A 144 9.03 1.16 -8.06
C ILE A 144 7.66 1.78 -8.34
N THR A 145 6.67 1.42 -7.56
CA THR A 145 5.31 1.99 -7.67
C THR A 145 5.18 3.26 -6.85
N TYR A 146 5.73 3.26 -5.64
CA TYR A 146 5.78 4.44 -4.80
C TYR A 146 6.95 4.32 -3.82
N GLY A 147 7.70 5.41 -3.63
CA GLY A 147 8.82 5.46 -2.70
C GLY A 147 8.85 6.75 -1.90
N LEU A 148 9.38 6.66 -0.71
CA LEU A 148 9.58 7.81 0.18
C LEU A 148 10.85 7.66 1.01
N SER A 149 11.33 8.79 1.52
CA SER A 149 12.38 8.84 2.53
C SER A 149 11.73 8.89 3.90
N SER A 150 11.99 7.89 4.73
CA SER A 150 11.45 7.83 6.10
C SER A 150 12.36 8.59 7.05
N GLU A 151 11.88 9.72 7.55
CA GLU A 151 12.61 10.52 8.53
C GLU A 151 12.77 9.78 9.87
N LEU A 152 11.83 8.91 10.21
CA LEU A 152 11.87 8.11 11.44
C LEU A 152 13.02 7.09 11.43
N HIS A 153 13.34 6.56 10.26
CA HIS A 153 14.26 5.44 10.11
C HIS A 153 15.59 5.82 9.44
N SER A 154 15.74 7.05 8.98
CA SER A 154 16.93 7.53 8.26
C SER A 154 17.29 6.70 7.03
N TYR A 155 16.30 6.10 6.38
CA TYR A 155 16.44 5.38 5.12
C TYR A 155 15.17 5.54 4.25
N SER A 156 15.28 5.20 2.97
CA SER A 156 14.14 5.22 2.07
C SER A 156 13.49 3.84 1.97
N VAL A 157 12.17 3.86 1.86
CA VAL A 157 11.33 2.67 1.64
C VAL A 157 10.48 2.87 0.40
N ALA A 158 10.14 1.77 -0.26
CA ALA A 158 9.27 1.80 -1.42
C ALA A 158 8.45 0.53 -1.52
N ILE A 159 7.36 0.61 -2.28
CA ILE A 159 6.64 -0.54 -2.80
C ILE A 159 7.11 -0.75 -4.24
N ALA A 160 7.31 -1.98 -4.63
CA ALA A 160 7.75 -2.35 -5.97
C ALA A 160 6.97 -3.55 -6.50
N ARG A 161 6.75 -3.56 -7.80
CA ARG A 161 6.29 -4.72 -8.57
C ARG A 161 7.53 -5.44 -9.09
N LEU A 162 7.78 -6.65 -8.63
CA LEU A 162 8.99 -7.41 -8.91
C LEU A 162 8.69 -8.74 -9.59
N SER A 163 9.60 -9.20 -10.43
CA SER A 163 9.58 -10.59 -10.91
C SER A 163 9.57 -11.56 -9.74
N PRO A 164 8.78 -12.65 -9.77
CA PRO A 164 8.61 -13.56 -8.64
C PRO A 164 9.91 -14.23 -8.16
N ASP A 165 10.86 -14.45 -9.07
CA ASP A 165 12.16 -15.06 -8.77
C ASP A 165 13.04 -14.21 -7.83
N VAL A 166 12.88 -12.89 -7.87
CA VAL A 166 13.64 -11.94 -7.04
C VAL A 166 12.86 -11.39 -5.85
N ALA A 167 11.54 -11.56 -5.82
CA ALA A 167 10.65 -11.07 -4.78
C ALA A 167 10.77 -11.91 -3.48
N LYS A 168 11.92 -11.81 -2.84
CA LYS A 168 12.27 -12.54 -1.61
C LYS A 168 13.01 -11.62 -0.65
N ALA A 169 12.71 -11.75 0.64
CA ALA A 169 13.39 -10.98 1.67
C ALA A 169 14.92 -11.21 1.62
N GLY A 170 15.67 -10.11 1.66
CA GLY A 170 17.13 -10.13 1.61
C GLY A 170 17.74 -10.15 0.20
N THR A 171 16.94 -10.21 -0.86
CA THR A 171 17.45 -10.07 -2.23
C THR A 171 18.05 -8.67 -2.43
N LYS A 172 19.29 -8.62 -2.92
CA LYS A 172 19.95 -7.35 -3.25
C LYS A 172 19.63 -6.95 -4.68
N LEU A 173 19.11 -5.75 -4.83
CA LEU A 173 18.67 -5.17 -6.10
C LEU A 173 19.23 -3.76 -6.24
N THR A 174 19.27 -3.24 -7.45
CA THR A 174 19.66 -1.86 -7.74
C THR A 174 18.43 -1.09 -8.26
N VAL A 175 18.18 0.10 -7.72
CA VAL A 175 17.15 1.00 -8.23
C VAL A 175 17.80 2.02 -9.15
N VAL A 176 17.33 2.07 -10.39
CA VAL A 176 17.81 3.00 -11.41
C VAL A 176 16.73 4.05 -11.65
N GLN A 177 17.03 5.28 -11.31
CA GLN A 177 16.14 6.43 -11.55
C GLN A 177 16.02 6.70 -13.06
N LYS A 178 14.91 7.31 -13.47
CA LYS A 178 14.70 7.76 -14.85
C LYS A 178 15.46 9.03 -15.13
#